data_4baf588159db48c9ed5e8227ff8437ca
#
_entry.id   4baf588159db48c9ed5e8227ff8437ca
#
_cell.length_a   1.000
_cell.length_b   1.000
_cell.length_c   1.000
_cell.angle_alpha   90.00
_cell.angle_beta   90.00
_cell.angle_gamma   90.00
#
_symmetry.space_group_name_H-M   'P 1'
#
loop_
_entity.id
_entity.type
_entity.pdbx_description
1 polymer ?
#
loop_
_entity_poly.entity_id
_entity_poly.type
_entity_poly.pdbx_seq_one_letter_code
_entity_poly.pdbx_strand_id
1 'polypeptide(L)'
;MAETSAGDASSAVPMFGDVFTDINAHYILGRKLGTGNFAKVVQATCRHDLPQCRLKAGQHVAVKVVKKPQSRSVERLHMIRAEVEILRSVQHANIVRLFEIFESDAKIFLVMEELTGGELFDRLVTLGKYTEEDARYFTFKLLNAVLYLHDREICHRDLKPENILLASKAPDAELKITDFGLSKIVALAPDAAMSSRCGTPGYVAPEVLTGGTSGYGKACDMWSVGVIVYILLCAAPPFYGKTDDEMNARIKRGSYKFPPKYWEHISHEAKDFIARLLTVDPSRRMCASEALQHDWIVGIGVHTDDLFRERGAHHGVPVMQARFDEFNYERRSTALHRGGAPSSMREIFALSPDEDELHHFRCTHAERTGHLLVTTAHVGFLAYDQSSMFTLPIVELCRVSTARLMEWSASSDNSMRLHMSNGSTVQFDGFWERDSCIELLRASRSS
;
A
#
# COMPACT_ATOMS: atom_id res chain seq x y z
N MET A 1 17.83 62.28 20.08
CA MET A 1 18.60 61.18 19.48
C MET A 1 17.90 59.92 19.91
N ALA A 2 17.13 59.34 19.00
CA ALA A 2 16.48 58.06 19.17
C ALA A 2 17.00 57.18 18.03
N GLU A 3 17.84 56.22 18.40
CA GLU A 3 18.31 55.18 17.46
C GLU A 3 17.21 54.18 17.28
N THR A 4 16.65 54.14 16.08
CA THR A 4 15.79 53.06 15.60
C THR A 4 16.66 51.88 15.19
N SER A 5 16.65 50.81 16.02
CA SER A 5 17.24 49.54 15.66
C SER A 5 16.40 48.88 14.53
N ALA A 6 16.95 48.90 13.34
CA ALA A 6 16.45 48.09 12.23
C ALA A 6 16.68 46.61 12.58
N GLY A 7 15.62 45.87 12.85
CA GLY A 7 15.66 44.44 13.01
C GLY A 7 16.09 43.81 11.69
N ASP A 8 17.19 43.11 11.74
CA ASP A 8 17.77 42.33 10.66
C ASP A 8 16.83 41.14 10.32
N ALA A 9 15.98 41.33 9.35
CA ALA A 9 15.21 40.23 8.76
C ALA A 9 16.19 39.40 7.90
N SER A 10 16.88 38.46 8.54
CA SER A 10 17.66 37.46 7.87
C SER A 10 16.72 36.68 6.91
N SER A 11 16.67 37.13 5.66
CA SER A 11 16.03 36.38 4.59
C SER A 11 16.78 35.07 4.42
N ALA A 12 16.20 33.98 4.92
CA ALA A 12 16.77 32.64 4.76
C ALA A 12 16.93 32.35 3.26
N VAL A 13 18.16 32.06 2.84
CA VAL A 13 18.46 31.68 1.46
C VAL A 13 17.60 30.49 1.08
N PRO A 14 16.85 30.51 -0.04
CA PRO A 14 16.03 29.38 -0.46
C PRO A 14 16.87 28.11 -0.59
N MET A 15 16.34 26.98 -0.12
CA MET A 15 17.04 25.69 -0.16
C MET A 15 17.29 25.20 -1.59
N PHE A 16 16.42 25.58 -2.53
CA PHE A 16 16.41 25.11 -3.91
C PHE A 16 16.71 26.18 -4.97
N GLY A 17 17.24 27.34 -4.60
CA GLY A 17 17.70 28.39 -5.53
C GLY A 17 16.56 28.97 -6.37
N ASP A 18 16.40 28.49 -7.60
CA ASP A 18 15.45 29.00 -8.59
C ASP A 18 14.02 28.46 -8.43
N VAL A 19 13.45 28.54 -7.23
CA VAL A 19 12.08 28.10 -6.97
C VAL A 19 11.14 29.29 -6.79
N PHE A 20 9.89 29.11 -7.22
CA PHE A 20 8.83 30.10 -7.00
C PHE A 20 8.48 30.20 -5.52
N THR A 21 8.17 31.41 -5.05
CA THR A 21 7.85 31.65 -3.64
C THR A 21 6.35 31.55 -3.35
N ASP A 22 5.49 31.94 -4.32
CA ASP A 22 4.04 31.96 -4.15
C ASP A 22 3.33 30.93 -5.03
N ILE A 23 2.98 29.81 -4.45
CA ILE A 23 2.19 28.76 -5.13
C ILE A 23 0.79 29.26 -5.53
N ASN A 24 0.20 30.21 -4.76
CA ASN A 24 -1.15 30.65 -5.02
C ASN A 24 -1.25 31.52 -6.27
N ALA A 25 -0.14 32.04 -6.78
CA ALA A 25 -0.11 32.73 -8.07
C ALA A 25 -0.43 31.78 -9.23
N HIS A 26 -0.05 30.48 -9.12
CA HIS A 26 -0.18 29.50 -10.19
C HIS A 26 -1.28 28.46 -9.94
N TYR A 27 -1.60 28.15 -8.68
CA TYR A 27 -2.51 27.07 -8.32
C TYR A 27 -3.54 27.49 -7.27
N ILE A 28 -4.74 26.90 -7.35
CA ILE A 28 -5.77 26.97 -6.32
C ILE A 28 -5.68 25.68 -5.53
N LEU A 29 -5.24 25.75 -4.27
CA LEU A 29 -5.19 24.59 -3.39
C LEU A 29 -6.60 24.16 -3.00
N GLY A 30 -6.89 22.87 -3.12
CA GLY A 30 -8.21 22.27 -2.94
C GLY A 30 -8.26 21.25 -1.78
N ARG A 31 -9.03 20.18 -1.98
CA ARG A 31 -9.28 19.16 -0.96
C ARG A 31 -8.01 18.36 -0.63
N LYS A 32 -7.99 17.82 0.58
CA LYS A 32 -6.93 16.89 1.01
C LYS A 32 -7.08 15.54 0.28
N LEU A 33 -5.98 15.03 -0.26
CA LEU A 33 -5.88 13.70 -0.88
C LEU A 33 -5.29 12.66 0.07
N GLY A 34 -4.33 13.07 0.91
CA GLY A 34 -3.65 12.16 1.83
C GLY A 34 -2.87 12.90 2.93
N THR A 35 -2.47 12.17 3.95
CA THR A 35 -1.65 12.69 5.05
C THR A 35 -0.59 11.67 5.40
N GLY A 36 0.68 12.06 5.43
CA GLY A 36 1.79 11.31 5.99
C GLY A 36 2.32 11.98 7.26
N ASN A 37 3.27 11.35 7.92
CA ASN A 37 3.83 11.81 9.19
C ASN A 37 4.39 13.25 9.16
N PHE A 38 4.90 13.70 8.01
CA PHE A 38 5.59 14.98 7.86
C PHE A 38 5.10 15.83 6.70
N ALA A 39 4.18 15.29 5.90
CA ALA A 39 3.65 15.94 4.73
C ALA A 39 2.16 15.68 4.59
N LYS A 40 1.46 16.56 3.91
CA LYS A 40 0.09 16.34 3.44
C LYS A 40 0.06 16.50 1.92
N VAL A 41 -0.76 15.73 1.27
CA VAL A 41 -1.02 15.85 -0.17
C VAL A 41 -2.40 16.48 -0.34
N VAL A 42 -2.47 17.52 -1.16
CA VAL A 42 -3.73 18.20 -1.50
C VAL A 42 -3.89 18.24 -3.01
N GLN A 43 -5.11 18.17 -3.49
CA GLN A 43 -5.44 18.48 -4.87
C GLN A 43 -5.22 19.98 -5.09
N ALA A 44 -4.79 20.36 -6.28
CA ALA A 44 -4.77 21.77 -6.69
C ALA A 44 -5.19 21.89 -8.15
N THR A 45 -5.64 23.10 -8.53
CA THR A 45 -6.10 23.41 -9.89
C THR A 45 -5.21 24.49 -10.47
N CYS A 46 -4.68 24.28 -11.68
CA CYS A 46 -3.93 25.28 -12.42
C CYS A 46 -4.79 26.53 -12.72
N ARG A 47 -4.30 27.72 -12.42
CA ARG A 47 -4.99 28.99 -12.70
C ARG A 47 -4.89 29.42 -14.15
N HIS A 48 -3.79 29.10 -14.81
CA HIS A 48 -3.47 29.49 -16.18
C HIS A 48 -2.61 28.41 -16.85
N ASP A 49 -2.46 28.51 -18.15
CA ASP A 49 -1.58 27.60 -18.91
C ASP A 49 -0.13 27.75 -18.42
N LEU A 50 0.52 26.62 -18.18
CA LEU A 50 1.94 26.51 -17.80
C LEU A 50 2.67 25.67 -18.83
N PRO A 51 3.11 26.31 -19.96
CA PRO A 51 3.71 25.59 -21.10
C PRO A 51 4.96 24.80 -20.72
N GLN A 52 5.78 25.30 -19.77
CA GLN A 52 7.00 24.66 -19.28
C GLN A 52 6.70 23.28 -18.62
N CYS A 53 5.54 23.12 -18.02
CA CYS A 53 5.08 21.86 -17.39
C CYS A 53 4.12 21.06 -18.28
N ARG A 54 3.68 21.66 -19.40
CA ARG A 54 2.60 21.16 -20.27
C ARG A 54 1.26 21.03 -19.52
N LEU A 55 1.01 21.90 -18.55
CA LEU A 55 -0.23 21.98 -17.81
C LEU A 55 -1.15 23.05 -18.42
N LYS A 56 -2.45 22.79 -18.36
CA LYS A 56 -3.50 23.69 -18.85
C LYS A 56 -4.27 24.33 -17.71
N ALA A 57 -4.80 25.52 -17.93
CA ALA A 57 -5.75 26.15 -17.02
C ALA A 57 -6.90 25.18 -16.69
N GLY A 58 -7.26 25.09 -15.41
CA GLY A 58 -8.27 24.16 -14.91
C GLY A 58 -7.80 22.71 -14.70
N GLN A 59 -6.60 22.35 -15.15
CA GLN A 59 -6.07 21.00 -14.92
C GLN A 59 -5.75 20.77 -13.45
N HIS A 60 -6.07 19.55 -12.97
CA HIS A 60 -5.77 19.14 -11.60
C HIS A 60 -4.36 18.56 -11.46
N VAL A 61 -3.75 18.83 -10.32
CA VAL A 61 -2.44 18.34 -9.90
C VAL A 61 -2.49 17.93 -8.43
N ALA A 62 -1.52 17.13 -7.99
CA ALA A 62 -1.31 16.82 -6.58
C ALA A 62 -0.18 17.70 -6.03
N VAL A 63 -0.38 18.30 -4.86
CA VAL A 63 0.65 19.10 -4.19
C VAL A 63 1.01 18.45 -2.86
N LYS A 64 2.23 17.92 -2.78
CA LYS A 64 2.80 17.42 -1.51
C LYS A 64 3.37 18.60 -0.73
N VAL A 65 2.76 18.94 0.39
CA VAL A 65 3.13 20.05 1.27
C VAL A 65 3.97 19.50 2.40
N VAL A 66 5.25 19.80 2.39
CA VAL A 66 6.22 19.37 3.38
C VAL A 66 6.52 20.53 4.33
N LYS A 67 6.41 20.33 5.64
CA LYS A 67 6.80 21.34 6.65
C LYS A 67 8.31 21.31 6.85
N LYS A 68 8.94 22.47 6.76
CA LYS A 68 10.34 22.63 7.15
C LYS A 68 10.47 22.40 8.67
N PRO A 69 11.53 21.72 9.13
CA PRO A 69 11.75 21.56 10.58
C PRO A 69 12.00 22.91 11.23
N GLN A 70 11.34 23.17 12.35
CA GLN A 70 11.53 24.43 13.13
C GLN A 70 12.89 24.51 13.81
N SER A 71 13.45 23.39 14.26
CA SER A 71 14.84 23.28 14.67
C SER A 71 15.69 22.93 13.45
N ARG A 72 16.93 23.43 13.37
CA ARG A 72 17.89 23.12 12.30
C ARG A 72 18.32 21.64 12.34
N SER A 73 17.37 20.71 12.22
CA SER A 73 17.67 19.31 11.98
C SER A 73 18.24 19.19 10.56
N VAL A 74 19.57 19.27 10.48
CA VAL A 74 20.34 19.21 9.23
C VAL A 74 20.01 17.93 8.48
N GLU A 75 19.86 16.81 9.20
CA GLU A 75 19.53 15.50 8.61
C GLU A 75 18.20 15.53 7.87
N ARG A 76 17.16 16.11 8.47
CA ARG A 76 15.84 16.17 7.85
C ARG A 76 15.80 17.08 6.62
N LEU A 77 16.53 18.20 6.67
CA LEU A 77 16.68 19.08 5.51
C LEU A 77 17.41 18.36 4.38
N HIS A 78 18.45 17.60 4.69
CA HIS A 78 19.15 16.76 3.69
C HIS A 78 18.23 15.70 3.07
N MET A 79 17.37 15.05 3.86
CA MET A 79 16.41 14.07 3.34
C MET A 79 15.42 14.72 2.36
N ILE A 80 14.84 15.87 2.72
CA ILE A 80 13.92 16.60 1.84
C ILE A 80 14.64 17.03 0.56
N ARG A 81 15.87 17.52 0.66
CA ARG A 81 16.66 17.93 -0.50
C ARG A 81 16.95 16.75 -1.41
N ALA A 82 17.36 15.62 -0.86
CA ALA A 82 17.60 14.41 -1.64
C ALA A 82 16.34 13.92 -2.38
N GLU A 83 15.18 13.91 -1.71
CA GLU A 83 13.89 13.55 -2.33
C GLU A 83 13.58 14.46 -3.53
N VAL A 84 13.74 15.76 -3.36
CA VAL A 84 13.47 16.75 -4.42
C VAL A 84 14.45 16.59 -5.58
N GLU A 85 15.74 16.43 -5.32
CA GLU A 85 16.77 16.26 -6.35
C GLU A 85 16.53 14.98 -7.15
N ILE A 86 16.15 13.87 -6.49
CA ILE A 86 15.77 12.64 -7.17
C ILE A 86 14.54 12.87 -8.06
N LEU A 87 13.46 13.44 -7.52
CA LEU A 87 12.24 13.69 -8.29
C LEU A 87 12.46 14.63 -9.48
N ARG A 88 13.38 15.59 -9.37
CA ARG A 88 13.77 16.46 -10.50
C ARG A 88 14.55 15.71 -11.59
N SER A 89 15.34 14.72 -11.21
CA SER A 89 16.23 13.98 -12.12
C SER A 89 15.53 12.85 -12.87
N VAL A 90 14.32 12.42 -12.44
CA VAL A 90 13.62 11.27 -12.99
C VAL A 90 12.46 11.68 -13.89
N GLN A 91 12.36 11.01 -15.04
CA GLN A 91 11.22 11.13 -15.95
C GLN A 91 10.96 9.78 -16.60
N HIS A 92 9.91 9.09 -16.16
CA HIS A 92 9.55 7.76 -16.63
C HIS A 92 8.03 7.56 -16.58
N ALA A 93 7.48 6.78 -17.52
CA ALA A 93 6.03 6.52 -17.60
C ALA A 93 5.46 5.94 -16.30
N ASN A 94 6.22 5.07 -15.62
CA ASN A 94 5.82 4.38 -14.40
C ASN A 94 6.38 5.00 -13.10
N ILE A 95 6.79 6.27 -13.14
CA ILE A 95 7.23 7.04 -11.95
C ILE A 95 6.41 8.33 -11.90
N VAL A 96 6.00 8.74 -10.70
CA VAL A 96 5.26 9.99 -10.51
C VAL A 96 6.07 11.18 -11.01
N ARG A 97 5.45 12.02 -11.84
CA ARG A 97 6.10 13.20 -12.42
C ARG A 97 6.03 14.39 -11.47
N LEU A 98 7.16 15.02 -11.20
CA LEU A 98 7.25 16.34 -10.58
C LEU A 98 7.18 17.42 -11.67
N PHE A 99 6.31 18.41 -11.51
CA PHE A 99 6.15 19.54 -12.42
C PHE A 99 6.94 20.76 -11.94
N GLU A 100 6.67 21.22 -10.73
CA GLU A 100 7.23 22.45 -10.16
C GLU A 100 7.46 22.32 -8.66
N ILE A 101 8.27 23.21 -8.13
CA ILE A 101 8.56 23.31 -6.69
C ILE A 101 8.33 24.76 -6.27
N PHE A 102 7.63 24.92 -5.14
CA PHE A 102 7.51 26.22 -4.48
C PHE A 102 8.07 26.11 -3.08
N GLU A 103 8.70 27.17 -2.63
CA GLU A 103 9.33 27.22 -1.33
C GLU A 103 8.93 28.50 -0.60
N SER A 104 8.48 28.36 0.65
CA SER A 104 8.30 29.46 1.61
C SER A 104 9.21 29.25 2.82
N ASP A 105 9.23 30.19 3.75
CA ASP A 105 10.04 30.08 4.95
C ASP A 105 9.72 28.82 5.77
N ALA A 106 8.45 28.40 5.81
CA ALA A 106 7.96 27.31 6.63
C ALA A 106 7.66 26.02 5.86
N LYS A 107 7.52 26.05 4.53
CA LYS A 107 7.01 24.92 3.74
C LYS A 107 7.67 24.82 2.39
N ILE A 108 7.71 23.58 1.89
CA ILE A 108 8.04 23.21 0.52
C ILE A 108 6.79 22.59 -0.09
N PHE A 109 6.48 22.95 -1.34
CA PHE A 109 5.35 22.43 -2.10
C PHE A 109 5.91 21.75 -3.35
N LEU A 110 5.67 20.45 -3.47
CA LEU A 110 6.04 19.66 -4.63
C LEU A 110 4.78 19.46 -5.47
N VAL A 111 4.72 20.10 -6.62
CA VAL A 111 3.60 19.98 -7.57
C VAL A 111 3.85 18.80 -8.47
N MET A 112 2.99 17.80 -8.41
CA MET A 112 3.15 16.52 -9.09
C MET A 112 1.89 16.18 -9.91
N GLU A 113 2.00 15.19 -10.78
CA GLU A 113 0.82 14.61 -11.43
C GLU A 113 -0.17 14.07 -10.41
N GLU A 114 -1.47 14.31 -10.66
CA GLU A 114 -2.54 13.75 -9.83
C GLU A 114 -2.81 12.31 -10.27
N LEU A 115 -2.78 11.39 -9.30
CA LEU A 115 -3.05 9.97 -9.51
C LEU A 115 -4.42 9.64 -8.93
N THR A 116 -5.41 9.41 -9.80
CA THR A 116 -6.82 9.25 -9.40
C THR A 116 -7.29 7.81 -9.37
N GLY A 117 -6.43 6.86 -9.79
CA GLY A 117 -6.75 5.43 -9.87
C GLY A 117 -6.70 4.69 -8.53
N GLY A 118 -6.14 5.32 -7.49
CA GLY A 118 -5.92 4.69 -6.19
C GLY A 118 -4.73 3.73 -6.17
N GLU A 119 -4.63 2.94 -5.11
CA GLU A 119 -3.56 1.95 -4.99
C GLU A 119 -3.79 0.75 -5.92
N LEU A 120 -2.69 0.20 -6.48
CA LEU A 120 -2.77 -0.95 -7.37
C LEU A 120 -3.53 -2.12 -6.73
N PHE A 121 -3.21 -2.43 -5.48
CA PHE A 121 -3.83 -3.57 -4.79
C PHE A 121 -5.32 -3.39 -4.52
N ASP A 122 -5.77 -2.16 -4.24
CA ASP A 122 -7.21 -1.87 -4.11
C ASP A 122 -7.96 -2.06 -5.42
N ARG A 123 -7.32 -1.69 -6.52
CA ARG A 123 -7.88 -1.89 -7.86
C ARG A 123 -8.05 -3.38 -8.19
N LEU A 124 -7.05 -4.21 -7.84
CA LEU A 124 -7.11 -5.65 -8.07
C LEU A 124 -8.26 -6.30 -7.30
N VAL A 125 -8.51 -5.82 -6.08
CA VAL A 125 -9.70 -6.19 -5.29
C VAL A 125 -10.99 -5.86 -6.01
N THR A 126 -11.08 -4.65 -6.57
CA THR A 126 -12.31 -4.15 -7.20
C THR A 126 -12.63 -4.85 -8.52
N LEU A 127 -11.61 -5.30 -9.26
CA LEU A 127 -11.80 -5.93 -10.58
C LEU A 127 -12.44 -7.32 -10.52
N GLY A 128 -12.44 -8.00 -9.36
CA GLY A 128 -13.10 -9.31 -9.16
C GLY A 128 -12.52 -10.46 -9.98
N LYS A 129 -11.59 -10.19 -10.90
CA LYS A 129 -10.91 -11.16 -11.75
C LYS A 129 -9.47 -10.70 -11.94
N TYR A 130 -8.54 -11.47 -11.39
CA TYR A 130 -7.11 -11.19 -11.48
C TYR A 130 -6.37 -12.49 -11.80
N THR A 131 -5.48 -12.43 -12.78
CA THR A 131 -4.78 -13.60 -13.32
C THR A 131 -3.27 -13.50 -13.07
N GLU A 132 -2.54 -14.61 -13.22
CA GLU A 132 -1.07 -14.59 -13.20
C GLU A 132 -0.51 -13.69 -14.32
N GLU A 133 -1.20 -13.58 -15.45
CA GLU A 133 -0.81 -12.70 -16.55
C GLU A 133 -0.93 -11.22 -16.19
N ASP A 134 -1.98 -10.85 -15.41
CA ASP A 134 -2.11 -9.48 -14.87
C ASP A 134 -0.97 -9.18 -13.89
N ALA A 135 -0.62 -10.14 -13.01
CA ALA A 135 0.54 -10.02 -12.10
C ALA A 135 1.83 -9.80 -12.88
N ARG A 136 2.04 -10.58 -13.93
CA ARG A 136 3.19 -10.49 -14.83
C ARG A 136 3.29 -9.11 -15.48
N TYR A 137 2.18 -8.61 -16.02
CA TYR A 137 2.11 -7.29 -16.65
C TYR A 137 2.47 -6.16 -15.68
N PHE A 138 1.86 -6.13 -14.49
CA PHE A 138 2.19 -5.12 -13.47
C PHE A 138 3.64 -5.25 -12.99
N THR A 139 4.14 -6.47 -12.85
CA THR A 139 5.55 -6.73 -12.50
C THR A 139 6.49 -6.20 -13.58
N PHE A 140 6.18 -6.41 -14.84
CA PHE A 140 6.96 -5.87 -15.97
C PHE A 140 7.04 -4.34 -15.92
N LYS A 141 5.90 -3.64 -15.70
CA LYS A 141 5.88 -2.17 -15.57
C LYS A 141 6.68 -1.69 -14.36
N LEU A 142 6.55 -2.37 -13.22
CA LEU A 142 7.30 -2.09 -12.00
C LEU A 142 8.81 -2.26 -12.23
N LEU A 143 9.22 -3.37 -12.85
CA LEU A 143 10.63 -3.64 -13.16
C LEU A 143 11.26 -2.62 -14.09
N ASN A 144 10.54 -2.14 -15.11
CA ASN A 144 11.03 -1.07 -16.00
C ASN A 144 11.31 0.20 -15.22
N ALA A 145 10.43 0.57 -14.30
CA ALA A 145 10.65 1.75 -13.44
C ALA A 145 11.84 1.56 -12.49
N VAL A 146 11.96 0.36 -11.89
CA VAL A 146 13.07 0.03 -11.00
C VAL A 146 14.39 0.00 -11.76
N LEU A 147 14.44 -0.61 -12.94
CA LEU A 147 15.64 -0.59 -13.81
C LEU A 147 16.06 0.84 -14.13
N TYR A 148 15.09 1.69 -14.55
CA TYR A 148 15.36 3.09 -14.85
C TYR A 148 15.98 3.85 -13.67
N LEU A 149 15.54 3.58 -12.44
CA LEU A 149 16.11 4.15 -11.21
C LEU A 149 17.53 3.60 -10.97
N HIS A 150 17.68 2.28 -11.07
CA HIS A 150 18.94 1.59 -10.81
C HIS A 150 20.05 1.98 -11.79
N ASP A 151 19.72 2.22 -13.06
CA ASP A 151 20.67 2.73 -14.06
C ASP A 151 21.18 4.14 -13.75
N ARG A 152 20.42 4.88 -12.93
CA ARG A 152 20.77 6.23 -12.43
C ARG A 152 21.36 6.21 -11.04
N GLU A 153 21.76 5.05 -10.55
CA GLU A 153 22.26 4.85 -9.19
C GLU A 153 21.26 5.27 -8.08
N ILE A 154 19.97 5.29 -8.39
CA ILE A 154 18.92 5.63 -7.43
C ILE A 154 18.33 4.32 -6.87
N CYS A 155 18.31 4.20 -5.54
CA CYS A 155 17.63 3.14 -4.81
C CYS A 155 16.39 3.73 -4.12
N HIS A 156 15.22 3.10 -4.31
CA HIS A 156 13.96 3.59 -3.76
C HIS A 156 13.82 3.32 -2.26
N ARG A 157 14.17 2.14 -1.79
CA ARG A 157 14.27 1.68 -0.39
C ARG A 157 12.97 1.54 0.40
N ASP A 158 11.84 1.93 -0.17
CA ASP A 158 10.50 1.77 0.43
C ASP A 158 9.46 1.35 -0.62
N LEU A 159 9.84 0.38 -1.49
CA LEU A 159 8.88 -0.22 -2.42
C LEU A 159 7.89 -1.07 -1.64
N LYS A 160 6.61 -0.72 -1.77
CA LYS A 160 5.47 -1.39 -1.12
C LYS A 160 4.17 -1.05 -1.86
N PRO A 161 3.09 -1.80 -1.63
CA PRO A 161 1.80 -1.58 -2.29
C PRO A 161 1.29 -0.14 -2.20
N GLU A 162 1.45 0.52 -1.05
CA GLU A 162 1.00 1.90 -0.81
C GLU A 162 1.69 2.93 -1.69
N ASN A 163 2.90 2.62 -2.16
CA ASN A 163 3.70 3.48 -3.02
C ASN A 163 3.57 3.13 -4.51
N ILE A 164 2.64 2.22 -4.86
CA ILE A 164 2.34 1.83 -6.22
C ILE A 164 0.89 2.22 -6.53
N LEU A 165 0.72 3.36 -7.20
CA LEU A 165 -0.58 3.93 -7.52
C LEU A 165 -0.89 3.76 -9.02
N LEU A 166 -2.14 3.97 -9.39
CA LEU A 166 -2.60 4.01 -10.78
C LEU A 166 -2.89 5.45 -11.20
N ALA A 167 -2.49 5.81 -12.40
CA ALA A 167 -2.63 7.17 -12.93
C ALA A 167 -4.09 7.62 -13.00
N SER A 168 -5.00 6.69 -13.35
CA SER A 168 -6.44 6.98 -13.48
C SER A 168 -7.30 5.77 -13.12
N LYS A 169 -8.62 5.95 -13.16
CA LYS A 169 -9.61 4.86 -13.00
C LYS A 169 -9.83 4.04 -14.27
N ALA A 170 -9.18 4.39 -15.39
CA ALA A 170 -9.30 3.64 -16.64
C ALA A 170 -8.80 2.19 -16.45
N PRO A 171 -9.37 1.21 -17.17
CA PRO A 171 -8.94 -0.19 -17.08
C PRO A 171 -7.44 -0.38 -17.37
N ASP A 172 -6.92 0.35 -18.35
CA ASP A 172 -5.56 0.35 -18.84
C ASP A 172 -4.64 1.40 -18.17
N ALA A 173 -5.04 1.91 -16.99
CA ALA A 173 -4.31 2.95 -16.28
C ALA A 173 -2.86 2.54 -16.00
N GLU A 174 -1.92 3.48 -16.29
CA GLU A 174 -0.51 3.27 -16.02
C GLU A 174 -0.22 3.18 -14.51
N LEU A 175 0.61 2.20 -14.14
CA LEU A 175 1.19 2.10 -12.81
C LEU A 175 2.20 3.22 -12.59
N LYS A 176 2.24 3.80 -11.39
CA LYS A 176 3.15 4.87 -10.97
C LYS A 176 3.79 4.56 -9.62
N ILE A 177 5.12 4.53 -9.57
CA ILE A 177 5.86 4.52 -8.29
C ILE A 177 5.84 5.92 -7.71
N THR A 178 5.55 6.02 -6.43
CA THR A 178 5.46 7.27 -5.66
C THR A 178 6.33 7.22 -4.40
N ASP A 179 6.42 8.33 -3.71
CA ASP A 179 7.06 8.50 -2.39
C ASP A 179 8.56 8.14 -2.33
N PHE A 180 9.37 9.10 -2.76
CA PHE A 180 10.83 9.00 -2.76
C PHE A 180 11.47 9.49 -1.43
N GLY A 181 10.68 9.62 -0.37
CA GLY A 181 11.11 10.15 0.93
C GLY A 181 12.24 9.39 1.61
N LEU A 182 12.43 8.12 1.27
CA LEU A 182 13.54 7.29 1.75
C LEU A 182 14.58 6.99 0.67
N SER A 183 14.35 7.44 -0.56
CA SER A 183 15.21 7.15 -1.71
C SER A 183 16.59 7.80 -1.57
N LYS A 184 17.60 7.22 -2.23
CA LYS A 184 18.98 7.66 -2.15
C LYS A 184 19.74 7.41 -3.45
N ILE A 185 20.66 8.34 -3.76
CA ILE A 185 21.64 8.16 -4.83
C ILE A 185 22.83 7.39 -4.25
N VAL A 186 23.03 6.16 -4.70
CA VAL A 186 24.05 5.23 -4.18
C VAL A 186 25.45 5.80 -4.36
N ALA A 187 25.73 6.42 -5.51
CA ALA A 187 27.05 6.95 -5.84
C ALA A 187 27.51 8.14 -4.95
N LEU A 188 26.58 8.85 -4.29
CA LEU A 188 26.91 10.01 -3.48
C LEU A 188 27.17 9.67 -2.01
N ALA A 189 27.04 8.43 -1.60
CA ALA A 189 27.21 8.01 -0.21
C ALA A 189 27.78 6.60 -0.09
N PRO A 190 29.05 6.37 -0.50
CA PRO A 190 29.62 5.03 -0.50
C PRO A 190 29.75 4.40 0.90
N ASP A 191 29.96 5.17 1.96
CA ASP A 191 30.37 4.59 3.25
C ASP A 191 29.53 4.93 4.51
N ALA A 192 28.82 6.03 4.54
CA ALA A 192 28.27 6.49 5.84
C ALA A 192 26.75 6.43 5.97
N ALA A 193 26.04 6.26 4.89
CA ALA A 193 24.66 6.70 4.88
C ALA A 193 23.61 5.61 4.60
N MET A 194 24.01 4.39 4.34
CA MET A 194 23.12 3.24 4.12
C MET A 194 22.91 2.39 5.39
N SER A 195 23.39 2.85 6.54
CA SER A 195 23.30 2.16 7.82
C SER A 195 21.96 2.37 8.57
N SER A 196 21.15 3.33 8.14
CA SER A 196 19.85 3.56 8.80
C SER A 196 18.85 2.47 8.41
N ARG A 197 18.34 1.74 9.41
CA ARG A 197 17.22 0.82 9.24
C ARG A 197 16.00 1.61 8.80
N CYS A 198 15.65 1.55 7.52
CA CYS A 198 14.46 2.20 6.96
C CYS A 198 13.68 1.22 6.09
N GLY A 199 12.42 1.54 5.85
CA GLY A 199 11.49 0.72 5.10
C GLY A 199 10.33 0.21 5.96
N THR A 200 9.31 -0.32 5.30
CA THR A 200 8.12 -0.87 5.94
C THR A 200 8.37 -2.33 6.33
N PRO A 201 8.17 -2.74 7.60
CA PRO A 201 8.30 -4.14 8.01
C PRO A 201 7.56 -5.09 7.07
N GLY A 202 8.15 -6.26 6.81
CA GLY A 202 7.62 -7.24 5.86
C GLY A 202 8.12 -7.09 4.43
N TYR A 203 8.50 -5.88 4.00
CA TYR A 203 9.08 -5.61 2.67
C TYR A 203 10.59 -5.37 2.71
N VAL A 204 11.14 -5.20 3.91
CA VAL A 204 12.55 -4.88 4.15
C VAL A 204 13.42 -6.10 3.89
N ALA A 205 14.53 -5.90 3.16
CA ALA A 205 15.47 -6.95 2.83
C ALA A 205 16.32 -7.41 4.05
N PRO A 206 16.83 -8.66 4.07
CA PRO A 206 17.59 -9.22 5.18
C PRO A 206 18.82 -8.38 5.57
N GLU A 207 19.55 -7.87 4.60
CA GLU A 207 20.76 -7.05 4.80
C GLU A 207 20.44 -5.72 5.49
N VAL A 208 19.27 -5.14 5.25
CA VAL A 208 18.80 -3.92 5.92
C VAL A 208 18.49 -4.18 7.39
N LEU A 209 17.91 -5.36 7.71
CA LEU A 209 17.61 -5.77 9.09
C LEU A 209 18.86 -6.13 9.90
N THR A 210 19.91 -6.57 9.23
CA THR A 210 21.17 -6.96 9.91
C THR A 210 22.09 -5.79 10.18
N GLY A 211 21.86 -4.62 9.52
CA GLY A 211 22.66 -3.42 9.73
C GLY A 211 24.12 -3.61 9.29
N GLY A 212 24.32 -4.25 8.14
CA GLY A 212 25.67 -4.53 7.61
C GLY A 212 26.51 -3.27 7.46
N THR A 213 27.78 -3.35 7.80
CA THR A 213 28.76 -2.24 7.74
C THR A 213 29.04 -1.75 6.33
N SER A 214 28.71 -2.55 5.31
CA SER A 214 28.94 -2.25 3.88
C SER A 214 27.81 -1.44 3.23
N GLY A 215 26.78 -1.03 4.00
CA GLY A 215 25.59 -0.42 3.41
C GLY A 215 24.74 -1.40 2.61
N TYR A 216 23.55 -0.99 2.21
CA TYR A 216 22.68 -1.77 1.33
C TYR A 216 22.37 -0.95 0.06
N GLY A 217 22.33 -1.64 -1.09
CA GLY A 217 22.24 -1.02 -2.40
C GLY A 217 20.94 -1.40 -3.13
N LYS A 218 20.95 -1.30 -4.44
CA LYS A 218 19.86 -1.59 -5.37
C LYS A 218 19.19 -2.95 -5.13
N ALA A 219 19.93 -3.93 -4.62
CA ALA A 219 19.41 -5.27 -4.34
C ALA A 219 18.25 -5.27 -3.31
N CYS A 220 18.19 -4.29 -2.39
CA CYS A 220 17.08 -4.22 -1.43
C CYS A 220 15.74 -3.92 -2.11
N ASP A 221 15.72 -3.13 -3.19
CA ASP A 221 14.52 -2.89 -3.99
C ASP A 221 14.03 -4.17 -4.67
N MET A 222 14.96 -5.00 -5.16
CA MET A 222 14.63 -6.27 -5.81
C MET A 222 14.01 -7.28 -4.83
N TRP A 223 14.45 -7.28 -3.57
CA TRP A 223 13.77 -8.04 -2.52
C TRP A 223 12.32 -7.56 -2.33
N SER A 224 12.11 -6.25 -2.22
CA SER A 224 10.77 -5.66 -2.08
C SER A 224 9.88 -5.99 -3.29
N VAL A 225 10.42 -5.95 -4.51
CA VAL A 225 9.73 -6.43 -5.72
C VAL A 225 9.31 -7.89 -5.57
N GLY A 226 10.20 -8.77 -5.08
CA GLY A 226 9.89 -10.18 -4.82
C GLY A 226 8.73 -10.37 -3.84
N VAL A 227 8.70 -9.58 -2.76
CA VAL A 227 7.59 -9.58 -1.80
C VAL A 227 6.30 -9.12 -2.45
N ILE A 228 6.34 -8.04 -3.23
CA ILE A 228 5.18 -7.49 -3.96
C ILE A 228 4.63 -8.52 -4.94
N VAL A 229 5.48 -9.17 -5.74
CA VAL A 229 5.06 -10.20 -6.70
C VAL A 229 4.47 -11.42 -6.00
N TYR A 230 5.06 -11.86 -4.89
CA TYR A 230 4.49 -12.93 -4.09
C TYR A 230 3.05 -12.58 -3.64
N ILE A 231 2.82 -11.36 -3.14
CA ILE A 231 1.51 -10.88 -2.72
C ILE A 231 0.56 -10.76 -3.92
N LEU A 232 1.04 -10.24 -5.05
CA LEU A 232 0.26 -10.18 -6.28
C LEU A 232 -0.27 -11.54 -6.70
N LEU A 233 0.48 -12.62 -6.51
CA LEU A 233 0.11 -13.96 -6.96
C LEU A 233 -0.72 -14.76 -5.96
N CYS A 234 -0.67 -14.45 -4.65
CA CYS A 234 -1.42 -15.25 -3.68
C CYS A 234 -2.18 -14.44 -2.61
N ALA A 235 -2.17 -13.11 -2.71
CA ALA A 235 -2.85 -12.21 -1.78
C ALA A 235 -2.49 -12.44 -0.29
N ALA A 236 -1.23 -12.83 -0.03
CA ALA A 236 -0.70 -12.99 1.33
C ALA A 236 0.80 -12.65 1.33
N PRO A 237 1.34 -12.12 2.44
CA PRO A 237 2.77 -11.85 2.54
C PRO A 237 3.58 -13.16 2.63
N PRO A 238 4.80 -13.21 2.03
CA PRO A 238 5.67 -14.37 2.16
C PRO A 238 6.20 -14.56 3.59
N PHE A 239 6.39 -13.46 4.30
CA PHE A 239 6.91 -13.44 5.65
C PHE A 239 5.86 -12.89 6.62
N TYR A 240 5.57 -13.65 7.65
CA TYR A 240 4.61 -13.30 8.70
C TYR A 240 5.11 -13.84 10.05
N GLY A 241 4.64 -13.30 11.15
CA GLY A 241 4.97 -13.74 12.51
C GLY A 241 3.99 -13.11 13.50
N LYS A 242 3.83 -13.74 14.67
CA LYS A 242 3.03 -13.18 15.76
C LYS A 242 3.65 -11.90 16.34
N THR A 243 4.94 -11.73 16.13
CA THR A 243 5.71 -10.54 16.54
C THR A 243 6.63 -10.10 15.40
N ASP A 244 7.05 -8.83 15.42
CA ASP A 244 8.04 -8.30 14.47
C ASP A 244 9.35 -9.10 14.51
N ASP A 245 9.75 -9.60 15.67
CA ASP A 245 10.96 -10.42 15.82
C ASP A 245 10.85 -11.76 15.12
N GLU A 246 9.70 -12.43 15.21
CA GLU A 246 9.45 -13.68 14.47
C GLU A 246 9.46 -13.45 12.96
N MET A 247 8.79 -12.40 12.50
CA MET A 247 8.78 -12.01 11.10
C MET A 247 10.20 -11.69 10.60
N ASN A 248 10.93 -10.84 11.33
CA ASN A 248 12.32 -10.47 11.02
C ASN A 248 13.24 -11.70 10.99
N ALA A 249 13.04 -12.66 11.90
CA ALA A 249 13.81 -13.91 11.91
C ALA A 249 13.54 -14.78 10.66
N ARG A 250 12.30 -14.78 10.14
CA ARG A 250 11.96 -15.45 8.88
C ARG A 250 12.57 -14.74 7.67
N ILE A 251 12.49 -13.42 7.63
CA ILE A 251 13.12 -12.60 6.57
C ILE A 251 14.62 -12.88 6.51
N LYS A 252 15.33 -12.80 7.64
CA LYS A 252 16.78 -13.04 7.73
C LYS A 252 17.20 -14.44 7.24
N ARG A 253 16.32 -15.43 7.37
CA ARG A 253 16.56 -16.81 6.88
C ARG A 253 16.03 -17.05 5.47
N GLY A 254 15.30 -16.11 4.87
CA GLY A 254 14.58 -16.34 3.62
C GLY A 254 13.53 -17.47 3.74
N SER A 255 12.91 -17.61 4.91
CA SER A 255 12.03 -18.73 5.22
C SER A 255 10.59 -18.42 4.87
N TYR A 256 10.18 -18.72 3.65
CA TYR A 256 8.81 -18.65 3.14
C TYR A 256 8.44 -19.97 2.44
N LYS A 257 7.20 -20.14 2.04
CA LYS A 257 6.67 -21.35 1.39
C LYS A 257 5.72 -20.96 0.26
N PHE A 258 5.50 -21.91 -0.66
CA PHE A 258 4.43 -21.88 -1.66
C PHE A 258 3.36 -22.92 -1.29
N PRO A 259 2.40 -22.62 -0.39
CA PRO A 259 1.41 -23.61 0.04
C PRO A 259 0.56 -24.08 -1.13
N PRO A 260 0.40 -25.41 -1.37
CA PRO A 260 -0.31 -25.95 -2.55
C PRO A 260 -1.69 -25.36 -2.74
N LYS A 261 -2.46 -25.20 -1.68
CA LYS A 261 -3.81 -24.61 -1.68
C LYS A 261 -3.92 -23.29 -2.47
N TYR A 262 -2.83 -22.50 -2.55
CA TYR A 262 -2.83 -21.18 -3.17
C TYR A 262 -1.90 -21.07 -4.38
N TRP A 263 -1.01 -22.07 -4.53
CA TRP A 263 0.09 -22.02 -5.49
C TRP A 263 0.05 -23.14 -6.53
N GLU A 264 -0.90 -24.09 -6.43
CA GLU A 264 -0.98 -25.21 -7.42
C GLU A 264 -1.27 -24.72 -8.83
N HIS A 265 -2.03 -23.60 -8.97
CA HIS A 265 -2.38 -23.01 -10.26
C HIS A 265 -1.38 -21.97 -10.77
N ILE A 266 -0.37 -21.64 -9.98
CA ILE A 266 0.67 -20.67 -10.33
C ILE A 266 1.84 -21.42 -10.98
N SER A 267 2.35 -20.86 -12.10
CA SER A 267 3.39 -21.48 -12.91
C SER A 267 4.69 -21.74 -12.12
N HIS A 268 5.52 -22.65 -12.61
CA HIS A 268 6.85 -22.88 -12.06
C HIS A 268 7.76 -21.69 -12.29
N GLU A 269 7.63 -21.03 -13.40
CA GLU A 269 8.39 -19.85 -13.80
C GLU A 269 8.13 -18.69 -12.84
N ALA A 270 6.89 -18.47 -12.41
CA ALA A 270 6.54 -17.47 -11.41
C ALA A 270 7.18 -17.77 -10.04
N LYS A 271 7.17 -19.04 -9.63
CA LYS A 271 7.80 -19.47 -8.38
C LYS A 271 9.32 -19.33 -8.42
N ASP A 272 9.96 -19.69 -9.54
CA ASP A 272 11.41 -19.51 -9.75
C ASP A 272 11.78 -18.02 -9.74
N PHE A 273 11.00 -17.19 -10.43
CA PHE A 273 11.17 -15.75 -10.44
C PHE A 273 11.18 -15.15 -9.02
N ILE A 274 10.19 -15.50 -8.20
CA ILE A 274 10.12 -15.06 -6.80
C ILE A 274 11.34 -15.58 -6.01
N ALA A 275 11.71 -16.85 -6.19
CA ALA A 275 12.81 -17.44 -5.45
C ALA A 275 14.15 -16.75 -5.72
N ARG A 276 14.39 -16.33 -6.96
CA ARG A 276 15.59 -15.56 -7.34
C ARG A 276 15.57 -14.14 -6.77
N LEU A 277 14.41 -13.50 -6.66
CA LEU A 277 14.26 -12.18 -6.02
C LEU A 277 14.38 -12.26 -4.50
N LEU A 278 13.81 -13.28 -3.86
CA LEU A 278 13.87 -13.50 -2.42
C LEU A 278 15.12 -14.29 -1.98
N THR A 279 16.23 -14.11 -2.70
CA THR A 279 17.55 -14.65 -2.33
C THR A 279 18.15 -13.79 -1.22
N VAL A 280 18.54 -14.43 -0.09
CA VAL A 280 19.03 -13.73 1.11
C VAL A 280 20.33 -12.97 0.84
N ASP A 281 21.26 -13.60 0.14
CA ASP A 281 22.52 -12.99 -0.28
C ASP A 281 22.27 -11.92 -1.37
N PRO A 282 22.46 -10.62 -1.08
CA PRO A 282 22.19 -9.56 -2.04
C PRO A 282 23.07 -9.60 -3.29
N SER A 283 24.27 -10.21 -3.20
CA SER A 283 25.17 -10.34 -4.34
C SER A 283 24.74 -11.42 -5.35
N ARG A 284 23.89 -12.35 -4.91
CA ARG A 284 23.31 -13.43 -5.73
C ARG A 284 21.86 -13.18 -6.11
N ARG A 285 21.27 -12.13 -5.55
CA ARG A 285 19.88 -11.75 -5.83
C ARG A 285 19.78 -11.20 -7.23
N MET A 286 18.77 -11.67 -7.98
CA MET A 286 18.50 -11.25 -9.34
C MET A 286 18.33 -9.72 -9.42
N CYS A 287 19.08 -9.05 -10.29
CA CYS A 287 18.95 -7.61 -10.53
C CYS A 287 17.78 -7.28 -11.48
N ALA A 288 17.46 -5.99 -11.65
CA ALA A 288 16.32 -5.57 -12.45
C ALA A 288 16.46 -5.92 -13.95
N SER A 289 17.66 -5.85 -14.51
CA SER A 289 17.92 -6.23 -15.90
C SER A 289 17.79 -7.74 -16.13
N GLU A 290 18.26 -8.56 -15.21
CA GLU A 290 18.08 -10.02 -15.25
C GLU A 290 16.61 -10.41 -15.07
N ALA A 291 15.90 -9.72 -14.16
CA ALA A 291 14.49 -9.96 -13.90
C ALA A 291 13.62 -9.69 -15.14
N LEU A 292 13.92 -8.67 -15.92
CA LEU A 292 13.23 -8.39 -17.20
C LEU A 292 13.51 -9.44 -18.29
N GLN A 293 14.60 -10.19 -18.17
CA GLN A 293 14.97 -11.27 -19.09
C GLN A 293 14.51 -12.65 -18.60
N HIS A 294 13.91 -12.76 -17.43
CA HIS A 294 13.46 -14.02 -16.86
C HIS A 294 12.28 -14.58 -17.66
N ASP A 295 12.24 -15.92 -17.86
CA ASP A 295 11.24 -16.63 -18.66
C ASP A 295 9.80 -16.27 -18.29
N TRP A 296 9.54 -16.06 -17.00
CA TRP A 296 8.23 -15.63 -16.53
C TRP A 296 7.81 -14.26 -17.08
N ILE A 297 8.77 -13.34 -17.25
CA ILE A 297 8.50 -11.98 -17.77
C ILE A 297 8.50 -11.98 -19.30
N VAL A 298 9.46 -12.64 -19.95
CA VAL A 298 9.60 -12.71 -21.42
C VAL A 298 8.40 -13.40 -22.07
N GLY A 299 7.75 -14.31 -21.36
CA GLY A 299 6.51 -14.97 -21.81
C GLY A 299 5.29 -14.03 -21.97
N ILE A 300 5.46 -12.71 -21.81
CA ILE A 300 4.47 -11.71 -22.20
C ILE A 300 4.37 -11.73 -23.72
N GLY A 301 3.37 -12.42 -24.27
CA GLY A 301 3.02 -12.35 -25.69
C GLY A 301 2.75 -10.90 -26.09
N VAL A 302 3.04 -10.54 -27.36
CA VAL A 302 3.01 -9.18 -27.93
C VAL A 302 1.63 -8.48 -27.87
N HIS A 303 0.64 -9.02 -27.16
CA HIS A 303 -0.73 -8.51 -27.07
C HIS A 303 -0.96 -7.62 -25.82
N THR A 304 -0.06 -6.65 -25.58
CA THR A 304 -0.18 -5.73 -24.43
C THR A 304 -1.37 -4.78 -24.51
N ASP A 305 -1.92 -4.54 -25.70
CA ASP A 305 -3.03 -3.59 -25.89
C ASP A 305 -4.43 -4.20 -25.61
N ASP A 306 -4.54 -5.53 -25.55
CA ASP A 306 -5.82 -6.25 -25.39
C ASP A 306 -6.06 -6.79 -23.97
N LEU A 307 -5.10 -6.68 -23.04
CA LEU A 307 -5.18 -7.28 -21.71
C LEU A 307 -6.41 -6.83 -20.89
N PHE A 308 -6.97 -5.67 -21.18
CA PHE A 308 -8.13 -5.11 -20.47
C PHE A 308 -9.37 -4.89 -21.35
N ARG A 309 -9.30 -5.07 -22.69
CA ARG A 309 -10.38 -4.67 -23.59
C ARG A 309 -11.54 -5.66 -23.74
N GLU A 310 -11.27 -6.96 -23.76
CA GLU A 310 -12.34 -7.96 -23.93
C GLU A 310 -11.98 -9.30 -23.27
N ARG A 311 -12.12 -9.40 -21.95
CA ARG A 311 -12.08 -10.72 -21.32
C ARG A 311 -13.49 -11.19 -20.98
N GLY A 312 -14.11 -11.84 -21.96
CA GLY A 312 -15.17 -12.81 -21.70
C GLY A 312 -14.63 -13.92 -20.81
N ALA A 313 -15.32 -14.16 -19.71
CA ALA A 313 -15.35 -15.39 -18.90
C ALA A 313 -14.07 -16.24 -18.79
N HIS A 314 -12.93 -15.70 -18.39
CA HIS A 314 -11.87 -16.50 -17.81
C HIS A 314 -12.06 -16.53 -16.29
N HIS A 315 -12.09 -17.72 -15.72
CA HIS A 315 -12.37 -17.98 -14.32
C HIS A 315 -11.23 -17.41 -13.46
N GLY A 316 -11.36 -16.16 -13.02
CA GLY A 316 -10.55 -15.62 -11.91
C GLY A 316 -10.84 -16.47 -10.67
N VAL A 317 -9.80 -16.84 -9.92
CA VAL A 317 -9.96 -17.68 -8.74
C VAL A 317 -10.65 -16.86 -7.65
N PRO A 318 -11.92 -17.13 -7.27
CA PRO A 318 -12.65 -16.35 -6.25
C PRO A 318 -11.93 -16.28 -4.91
N VAL A 319 -11.09 -17.29 -4.63
CA VAL A 319 -10.24 -17.37 -3.42
C VAL A 319 -9.21 -16.25 -3.37
N MET A 320 -8.70 -15.76 -4.52
CA MET A 320 -7.71 -14.67 -4.54
C MET A 320 -8.33 -13.33 -4.17
N GLN A 321 -9.53 -13.03 -4.68
CA GLN A 321 -10.25 -11.80 -4.35
C GLN A 321 -10.44 -11.65 -2.84
N ALA A 322 -11.02 -12.66 -2.24
CA ALA A 322 -11.29 -12.68 -0.81
C ALA A 322 -10.04 -12.46 0.05
N ARG A 323 -8.86 -12.95 -0.37
CA ARG A 323 -7.60 -12.77 0.34
C ARG A 323 -6.97 -11.40 0.13
N PHE A 324 -7.15 -10.79 -1.05
CA PHE A 324 -6.72 -9.41 -1.26
C PHE A 324 -7.48 -8.44 -0.37
N ASP A 325 -8.78 -8.66 -0.13
CA ASP A 325 -9.59 -7.85 0.78
C ASP A 325 -9.04 -7.90 2.20
N GLU A 326 -8.73 -9.12 2.70
CA GLU A 326 -8.15 -9.35 4.01
C GLU A 326 -6.74 -8.70 4.13
N PHE A 327 -5.87 -8.97 3.16
CA PHE A 327 -4.54 -8.38 3.11
C PHE A 327 -4.56 -6.86 3.13
N ASN A 328 -5.44 -6.23 2.33
CA ASN A 328 -5.57 -4.79 2.29
C ASN A 328 -6.14 -4.22 3.60
N TYR A 329 -7.07 -4.92 4.23
CA TYR A 329 -7.57 -4.52 5.53
C TYR A 329 -6.47 -4.57 6.60
N GLU A 330 -5.75 -5.68 6.72
CA GLU A 330 -4.65 -5.83 7.68
C GLU A 330 -3.54 -4.78 7.45
N ARG A 331 -3.20 -4.54 6.19
CA ARG A 331 -2.22 -3.53 5.80
C ARG A 331 -2.64 -2.12 6.21
N ARG A 332 -3.90 -1.73 5.97
CA ARG A 332 -4.45 -0.43 6.35
C ARG A 332 -4.58 -0.28 7.85
N SER A 333 -5.02 -1.31 8.55
CA SER A 333 -5.07 -1.36 10.00
C SER A 333 -3.69 -1.11 10.62
N THR A 334 -2.67 -1.80 10.13
CA THR A 334 -1.28 -1.64 10.59
C THR A 334 -0.73 -0.24 10.30
N ALA A 335 -1.07 0.36 9.16
CA ALA A 335 -0.68 1.72 8.80
C ALA A 335 -1.34 2.78 9.70
N LEU A 336 -2.60 2.59 10.06
CA LEU A 336 -3.35 3.43 11.01
C LEU A 336 -2.73 3.41 12.41
N HIS A 337 -2.29 2.24 12.89
CA HIS A 337 -1.60 2.09 14.20
C HIS A 337 -0.31 2.92 14.30
N ARG A 338 0.37 3.17 13.19
CA ARG A 338 1.61 3.97 13.15
C ARG A 338 1.37 5.48 13.03
N GLY A 339 0.16 5.91 12.68
CA GLY A 339 -0.18 7.32 12.42
C GLY A 339 -1.00 8.04 13.49
N GLY A 340 -1.33 7.40 14.61
CA GLY A 340 -2.08 8.02 15.73
C GLY A 340 -3.57 8.26 15.43
N ALA A 341 -4.18 7.51 14.51
CA ALA A 341 -5.62 7.43 14.31
C ALA A 341 -6.22 6.24 15.09
N PRO A 342 -7.56 6.14 15.28
CA PRO A 342 -8.20 5.12 16.13
C PRO A 342 -7.71 3.72 15.77
N SER A 343 -7.15 3.03 16.75
CA SER A 343 -6.12 2.02 16.52
C SER A 343 -6.60 0.59 16.73
N SER A 344 -7.82 0.39 17.18
CA SER A 344 -8.36 -0.95 17.45
C SER A 344 -9.81 -1.05 16.96
N MET A 345 -10.25 -2.25 16.65
CA MET A 345 -11.67 -2.54 16.42
C MET A 345 -12.53 -2.01 17.57
N ARG A 346 -11.97 -2.01 18.78
CA ARG A 346 -12.54 -1.44 19.99
C ARG A 346 -12.93 0.04 19.84
N GLU A 347 -12.05 0.87 19.26
CA GLU A 347 -12.30 2.28 19.03
C GLU A 347 -13.25 2.50 17.84
N ILE A 348 -13.12 1.70 16.78
CA ILE A 348 -13.97 1.78 15.59
C ILE A 348 -15.43 1.48 15.95
N PHE A 349 -15.67 0.48 16.79
CA PHE A 349 -17.02 0.09 17.26
C PHE A 349 -17.45 0.79 18.54
N ALA A 350 -16.64 1.70 19.09
CA ALA A 350 -16.89 2.42 20.34
C ALA A 350 -17.26 1.47 21.50
N LEU A 351 -16.50 0.37 21.65
CA LEU A 351 -16.77 -0.64 22.67
C LEU A 351 -16.54 -0.06 24.08
N SER A 352 -17.36 -0.52 25.04
CA SER A 352 -17.19 -0.18 26.46
C SER A 352 -15.82 -0.63 26.99
N PRO A 353 -15.22 0.09 27.96
CA PRO A 353 -13.97 -0.33 28.61
C PRO A 353 -14.03 -1.75 29.22
N ASP A 354 -15.20 -2.17 29.65
CA ASP A 354 -15.43 -3.46 30.31
C ASP A 354 -15.81 -4.58 29.33
N GLU A 355 -15.85 -4.27 28.02
CA GLU A 355 -16.21 -5.22 26.98
C GLU A 355 -14.95 -5.83 26.35
N ASP A 356 -14.80 -7.15 26.43
CA ASP A 356 -13.66 -7.86 25.85
C ASP A 356 -13.92 -8.26 24.40
N GLU A 357 -12.93 -8.02 23.54
CA GLU A 357 -12.88 -8.58 22.20
C GLU A 357 -12.51 -10.06 22.30
N LEU A 358 -13.42 -10.94 21.86
CA LEU A 358 -13.21 -12.39 21.91
C LEU A 358 -12.50 -12.87 20.64
N HIS A 359 -13.01 -12.48 19.47
CA HIS A 359 -12.42 -12.83 18.18
C HIS A 359 -13.06 -12.04 17.04
N HIS A 360 -12.37 -11.99 15.90
CA HIS A 360 -12.94 -11.48 14.66
C HIS A 360 -12.84 -12.52 13.54
N PHE A 361 -13.90 -12.59 12.74
CA PHE A 361 -14.05 -13.55 11.65
C PHE A 361 -14.26 -12.79 10.35
N ARG A 362 -13.72 -13.34 9.27
CA ARG A 362 -14.01 -12.81 7.94
C ARG A 362 -15.31 -13.38 7.40
N CYS A 363 -16.13 -12.51 6.83
CA CYS A 363 -17.38 -12.90 6.19
C CYS A 363 -17.86 -11.81 5.19
N THR A 364 -18.96 -12.10 4.53
CA THR A 364 -19.68 -11.16 3.64
C THR A 364 -21.08 -10.91 4.20
N HIS A 365 -21.51 -9.65 4.22
CA HIS A 365 -22.87 -9.25 4.55
C HIS A 365 -23.40 -8.28 3.50
N ALA A 366 -24.60 -8.54 2.95
CA ALA A 366 -25.24 -7.73 1.93
C ALA A 366 -24.28 -7.40 0.75
N GLU A 367 -23.64 -8.44 0.20
CA GLU A 367 -22.65 -8.37 -0.90
C GLU A 367 -21.34 -7.63 -0.57
N ARG A 368 -21.11 -7.27 0.68
CA ARG A 368 -19.90 -6.57 1.15
C ARG A 368 -19.05 -7.46 2.03
N THR A 369 -17.82 -7.65 1.65
CA THR A 369 -16.84 -8.42 2.45
C THR A 369 -16.28 -7.55 3.57
N GLY A 370 -16.08 -8.13 4.75
CA GLY A 370 -15.60 -7.43 5.93
C GLY A 370 -15.26 -8.36 7.08
N HIS A 371 -15.09 -7.77 8.26
CA HIS A 371 -14.90 -8.49 9.50
C HIS A 371 -16.17 -8.50 10.35
N LEU A 372 -16.50 -9.68 10.86
CA LEU A 372 -17.44 -9.88 11.95
C LEU A 372 -16.66 -9.94 13.26
N LEU A 373 -16.78 -8.91 14.07
CA LEU A 373 -16.21 -8.85 15.41
C LEU A 373 -17.19 -9.49 16.40
N VAL A 374 -16.68 -10.37 17.27
CA VAL A 374 -17.42 -10.94 18.40
C VAL A 374 -16.76 -10.47 19.68
N THR A 375 -17.54 -9.85 20.55
CA THR A 375 -17.11 -9.39 21.87
C THR A 375 -17.92 -10.10 22.96
N THR A 376 -17.69 -9.77 24.21
CA THR A 376 -18.49 -10.27 25.33
C THR A 376 -19.93 -9.75 25.33
N ALA A 377 -20.21 -8.60 24.67
CA ALA A 377 -21.53 -7.96 24.68
C ALA A 377 -22.15 -7.77 23.29
N HIS A 378 -21.37 -7.67 22.22
CA HIS A 378 -21.83 -7.33 20.90
C HIS A 378 -21.27 -8.23 19.79
N VAL A 379 -22.01 -8.26 18.68
CA VAL A 379 -21.52 -8.72 17.39
C VAL A 379 -21.48 -7.50 16.47
N GLY A 380 -20.30 -7.13 15.98
CA GLY A 380 -20.10 -5.99 15.07
C GLY A 380 -19.68 -6.46 13.67
N PHE A 381 -20.15 -5.77 12.64
CA PHE A 381 -19.68 -5.98 11.28
C PHE A 381 -19.11 -4.66 10.71
N LEU A 382 -17.93 -4.75 10.12
CA LEU A 382 -17.27 -3.65 9.40
C LEU A 382 -16.87 -4.12 8.02
N ALA A 383 -17.46 -3.55 6.97
CA ALA A 383 -17.04 -3.78 5.60
C ALA A 383 -15.65 -3.18 5.35
N TYR A 384 -14.84 -3.84 4.52
CA TYR A 384 -13.47 -3.38 4.20
C TYR A 384 -13.44 -2.00 3.53
N ASP A 385 -14.46 -1.67 2.77
CA ASP A 385 -14.62 -0.36 2.14
C ASP A 385 -15.20 0.71 3.08
N GLN A 386 -15.44 0.35 4.36
CA GLN A 386 -16.07 1.17 5.40
C GLN A 386 -17.48 1.71 5.04
N SER A 387 -18.09 1.20 3.99
CA SER A 387 -19.41 1.63 3.51
C SER A 387 -20.56 1.08 4.35
N SER A 388 -20.29 0.08 5.20
CA SER A 388 -21.28 -0.56 6.08
C SER A 388 -20.61 -0.95 7.39
N MET A 389 -21.19 -0.46 8.48
CA MET A 389 -20.81 -0.81 9.84
C MET A 389 -22.07 -0.87 10.71
N PHE A 390 -22.20 -1.90 11.53
CA PHE A 390 -23.27 -1.98 12.52
C PHE A 390 -22.84 -2.86 13.70
N THR A 391 -23.55 -2.76 14.82
CA THR A 391 -23.39 -3.62 16.01
C THR A 391 -24.75 -4.19 16.41
N LEU A 392 -24.73 -5.42 16.92
CA LEU A 392 -25.89 -6.14 17.43
C LEU A 392 -25.58 -6.62 18.85
N PRO A 393 -26.39 -6.29 19.86
CA PRO A 393 -26.21 -6.79 21.22
C PRO A 393 -26.36 -8.33 21.26
N ILE A 394 -25.44 -9.03 21.90
CA ILE A 394 -25.50 -10.50 22.03
C ILE A 394 -26.75 -10.93 22.83
N VAL A 395 -27.17 -10.14 23.79
CA VAL A 395 -28.39 -10.39 24.56
C VAL A 395 -29.67 -10.47 23.73
N GLU A 396 -29.68 -9.83 22.57
CA GLU A 396 -30.80 -9.87 21.61
C GLU A 396 -30.71 -11.04 20.62
N LEU A 397 -29.64 -11.81 20.67
CA LEU A 397 -29.41 -12.94 19.78
C LEU A 397 -30.18 -14.17 20.25
N CYS A 398 -31.25 -14.55 19.58
CA CYS A 398 -32.08 -15.71 19.96
C CYS A 398 -31.50 -17.05 19.49
N ARG A 399 -30.94 -17.07 18.27
CA ARG A 399 -30.46 -18.30 17.63
C ARG A 399 -29.37 -18.02 16.61
N VAL A 400 -28.38 -18.90 16.53
CA VAL A 400 -27.39 -18.95 15.46
C VAL A 400 -27.61 -20.23 14.66
N SER A 401 -27.83 -20.11 13.37
CA SER A 401 -28.02 -21.26 12.46
C SER A 401 -27.11 -21.19 11.24
N THR A 402 -26.79 -22.36 10.69
CA THR A 402 -26.17 -22.42 9.35
C THR A 402 -27.21 -22.01 8.30
N ALA A 403 -26.78 -21.35 7.25
CA ALA A 403 -27.60 -20.96 6.12
C ALA A 403 -26.96 -21.48 4.81
N ARG A 404 -27.78 -21.74 3.79
CA ARG A 404 -27.33 -22.07 2.44
C ARG A 404 -27.56 -20.86 1.54
N LEU A 405 -26.60 -20.51 0.70
CA LEU A 405 -26.72 -19.41 -0.25
C LEU A 405 -27.73 -19.69 -1.37
N MET A 406 -27.81 -20.95 -1.84
CA MET A 406 -28.77 -21.43 -2.83
C MET A 406 -28.98 -22.95 -2.71
N GLU A 407 -30.18 -23.43 -3.00
CA GLU A 407 -30.56 -24.85 -2.86
C GLU A 407 -29.79 -25.83 -3.76
N TRP A 408 -29.12 -25.35 -4.81
CA TRP A 408 -28.41 -26.17 -5.82
C TRP A 408 -26.87 -26.04 -5.79
N SER A 409 -26.30 -25.24 -4.91
CA SER A 409 -24.85 -25.07 -4.81
C SER A 409 -24.25 -26.07 -3.83
N ALA A 410 -23.58 -27.09 -4.36
CA ALA A 410 -22.92 -28.14 -3.57
C ALA A 410 -21.63 -27.68 -2.86
N SER A 411 -21.17 -26.44 -3.02
CA SER A 411 -19.83 -25.99 -2.61
C SER A 411 -19.78 -24.83 -1.62
N SER A 412 -20.88 -24.32 -1.08
CA SER A 412 -20.86 -23.15 -0.20
C SER A 412 -21.66 -23.32 1.10
N ASP A 413 -21.26 -24.28 1.91
CA ASP A 413 -21.79 -24.46 3.26
C ASP A 413 -21.22 -23.44 4.29
N ASN A 414 -20.72 -22.30 3.85
CA ASN A 414 -20.02 -21.32 4.68
C ASN A 414 -20.87 -20.09 5.03
N SER A 415 -22.18 -20.25 5.16
CA SER A 415 -23.09 -19.16 5.52
C SER A 415 -23.66 -19.36 6.91
N MET A 416 -23.88 -18.26 7.64
CA MET A 416 -24.45 -18.22 8.98
C MET A 416 -25.59 -17.22 9.03
N ARG A 417 -26.62 -17.49 9.83
CA ARG A 417 -27.72 -16.59 10.08
C ARG A 417 -27.91 -16.35 11.58
N LEU A 418 -27.93 -15.09 11.98
CA LEU A 418 -28.27 -14.63 13.31
C LEU A 418 -29.77 -14.33 13.38
N HIS A 419 -30.48 -14.88 14.35
CA HIS A 419 -31.89 -14.64 14.60
C HIS A 419 -32.02 -13.76 15.84
N MET A 420 -32.60 -12.57 15.69
CA MET A 420 -32.74 -11.60 16.78
C MET A 420 -34.08 -11.75 17.52
N SER A 421 -34.16 -11.25 18.73
CA SER A 421 -35.36 -11.29 19.60
C SER A 421 -36.54 -10.53 18.98
N ASN A 422 -36.28 -9.51 18.17
CA ASN A 422 -37.32 -8.75 17.47
C ASN A 422 -37.83 -9.45 16.18
N GLY A 423 -37.42 -10.69 15.92
CA GLY A 423 -37.80 -11.47 14.75
C GLY A 423 -36.99 -11.15 13.48
N SER A 424 -36.08 -10.19 13.51
CA SER A 424 -35.19 -9.92 12.37
C SER A 424 -34.11 -10.99 12.24
N THR A 425 -33.55 -11.13 11.04
CA THR A 425 -32.44 -12.03 10.78
C THR A 425 -31.35 -11.31 10.01
N VAL A 426 -30.09 -11.55 10.41
CA VAL A 426 -28.91 -11.05 9.71
C VAL A 426 -28.11 -12.23 9.17
N GLN A 427 -27.84 -12.23 7.88
CA GLN A 427 -27.11 -13.32 7.22
C GLN A 427 -25.70 -12.84 6.87
N PHE A 428 -24.75 -13.73 7.12
CA PHE A 428 -23.35 -13.60 6.73
C PHE A 428 -22.94 -14.79 5.90
N ASP A 429 -22.15 -14.57 4.88
CA ASP A 429 -21.72 -15.55 3.90
C ASP A 429 -20.19 -15.63 3.83
N GLY A 430 -19.65 -16.64 3.19
CA GLY A 430 -18.22 -16.72 2.88
C GLY A 430 -17.28 -16.81 4.07
N PHE A 431 -17.69 -17.40 5.17
CA PHE A 431 -16.82 -17.62 6.35
C PHE A 431 -15.68 -18.59 6.03
N TRP A 432 -14.51 -18.27 6.55
CA TRP A 432 -13.38 -19.22 6.58
C TRP A 432 -13.42 -20.16 7.77
N GLU A 433 -13.92 -19.67 8.89
CA GLU A 433 -14.02 -20.36 10.19
C GLU A 433 -15.44 -20.29 10.74
N ARG A 434 -16.44 -20.60 9.91
CA ARG A 434 -17.87 -20.50 10.28
C ARG A 434 -18.20 -21.25 11.55
N ASP A 435 -17.75 -22.49 11.68
CA ASP A 435 -18.13 -23.35 12.79
C ASP A 435 -17.52 -22.85 14.09
N SER A 436 -16.26 -22.35 14.07
CA SER A 436 -15.63 -21.68 15.21
C SER A 436 -16.37 -20.40 15.61
N CYS A 437 -16.85 -19.62 14.64
CA CYS A 437 -17.68 -18.45 14.89
C CYS A 437 -19.02 -18.82 15.55
N ILE A 438 -19.69 -19.85 15.06
CA ILE A 438 -20.95 -20.34 15.62
C ILE A 438 -20.77 -20.83 17.05
N GLU A 439 -19.70 -21.58 17.33
CA GLU A 439 -19.38 -22.06 18.68
C GLU A 439 -19.13 -20.91 19.65
N LEU A 440 -18.32 -19.93 19.24
CA LEU A 440 -18.03 -18.74 20.05
C LEU A 440 -19.30 -17.93 20.35
N LEU A 441 -20.15 -17.69 19.38
CA LEU A 441 -21.41 -16.96 19.55
C LEU A 441 -22.41 -17.73 20.47
N ARG A 442 -22.42 -19.06 20.42
CA ARG A 442 -23.23 -19.86 21.30
C ARG A 442 -22.71 -19.83 22.74
N ALA A 443 -21.39 -19.88 22.93
CA ALA A 443 -20.74 -19.77 24.23
C ALA A 443 -20.99 -18.40 24.88
N SER A 444 -20.77 -17.30 24.12
CA SER A 444 -20.98 -15.91 24.59
C SER A 444 -22.44 -15.60 24.97
N ARG A 445 -23.41 -16.33 24.39
CA ARG A 445 -24.83 -16.21 24.73
C ARG A 445 -25.20 -16.91 26.04
N SER A 446 -24.41 -17.89 26.43
CA SER A 446 -24.69 -18.73 27.63
C SER A 446 -24.03 -18.16 28.87
N SER A 447 -23.23 -17.13 28.75
CA SER A 447 -22.61 -16.35 29.82
C SER A 447 -23.47 -15.14 30.17
#